data_0c2beab94af751b0ce872c4e7b24f1e8
#
_entry.id   0c2beab94af751b0ce872c4e7b24f1e8
#
_cell.length_a   1.000
_cell.length_b   1.000
_cell.length_c   1.000
_cell.angle_alpha   90.00
_cell.angle_beta   90.00
_cell.angle_gamma   90.00
#
_symmetry.space_group_name_H-M   'P 1'
#
loop_
_entity.id
_entity.type
_entity.pdbx_description
1 polymer ?
#
loop_
_entity_poly.entity_id
_entity_poly.type
_entity_poly.pdbx_seq_one_letter_code
_entity_poly.pdbx_strand_id
1 'polypeptide(L)'
;LLSNHPNACLTCRKSGDCELQALSAKLGVSNNLEFAGPLSQENKEYRFGAILRNPSKCILCNRCTAFCEEIQGIGAISATQRGFATVISEGHKCVNCGQCIQVCPTGALMQYEDAPDIEKKLTDPETFCIVQTAPAVRVSIGEGFGMEPGTDVTGKMITALRYMGFDRVFDTNFSADLTIMEEAHELVDRLQAGGKLPMITSCCPGWIKYLETHHPDMLDLPSSCKSPQEM
;
A
#
# COMPACT_ATOMS: atom_id res chain seq x y z
N LEU A 1 13.71 7.23 -23.43
CA LEU A 1 12.88 6.54 -22.42
C LEU A 1 11.84 5.64 -23.08
N LEU A 2 11.00 6.16 -23.99
CA LEU A 2 9.94 5.38 -24.65
C LEU A 2 10.45 4.15 -25.41
N SER A 3 11.61 4.27 -26.06
CA SER A 3 12.20 3.15 -26.82
C SER A 3 12.53 1.92 -25.95
N ASN A 4 12.78 2.13 -24.67
CA ASN A 4 13.14 1.09 -23.70
C ASN A 4 12.03 0.78 -22.69
N HIS A 5 10.86 1.40 -22.85
CA HIS A 5 9.71 1.15 -21.99
C HIS A 5 8.74 0.16 -22.67
N PRO A 6 8.13 -0.80 -21.97
CA PRO A 6 7.19 -1.73 -22.56
C PRO A 6 6.03 -1.00 -23.26
N ASN A 7 5.74 -1.37 -24.50
CA ASN A 7 4.65 -0.78 -25.29
C ASN A 7 3.30 -1.45 -24.98
N ALA A 8 2.94 -1.45 -23.69
CA ALA A 8 1.74 -2.11 -23.16
C ALA A 8 0.79 -1.14 -22.44
N CYS A 9 0.72 0.13 -22.92
CA CYS A 9 -0.07 1.17 -22.25
C CYS A 9 -1.55 0.81 -22.13
N LEU A 10 -2.15 0.13 -23.12
CA LEU A 10 -3.58 -0.24 -23.10
C LEU A 10 -3.94 -1.24 -21.99
N THR A 11 -2.99 -2.04 -21.54
CA THR A 11 -3.17 -3.02 -20.47
C THR A 11 -2.48 -2.61 -19.16
N CYS A 12 -1.85 -1.44 -19.13
CA CYS A 12 -1.13 -0.95 -17.98
C CYS A 12 -2.11 -0.33 -16.96
N ARG A 13 -2.05 -0.77 -15.70
CA ARG A 13 -2.88 -0.21 -14.61
C ARG A 13 -2.64 1.30 -14.37
N LYS A 14 -1.49 1.84 -14.80
CA LYS A 14 -1.17 3.27 -14.71
C LYS A 14 -1.65 4.07 -15.93
N SER A 15 -2.32 3.44 -16.90
CA SER A 15 -2.83 4.13 -18.09
C SER A 15 -3.82 5.23 -17.70
N GLY A 16 -3.66 6.40 -18.30
CA GLY A 16 -4.46 7.60 -17.98
C GLY A 16 -3.92 8.44 -16.81
N ASP A 17 -3.10 7.85 -15.93
CA ASP A 17 -2.44 8.55 -14.81
C ASP A 17 -0.90 8.33 -14.83
N CYS A 18 -0.32 8.22 -16.01
CA CYS A 18 1.10 8.00 -16.24
C CYS A 18 1.77 9.27 -16.77
N GLU A 19 2.72 9.84 -16.01
CA GLU A 19 3.44 11.05 -16.45
C GLU A 19 4.20 10.83 -17.74
N LEU A 20 4.79 9.65 -17.97
CA LEU A 20 5.49 9.32 -19.21
C LEU A 20 4.54 9.34 -20.40
N GLN A 21 3.34 8.77 -20.25
CA GLN A 21 2.29 8.77 -21.28
C GLN A 21 1.83 10.20 -21.59
N ALA A 22 1.56 11.00 -20.56
CA ALA A 22 1.13 12.38 -20.71
C ALA A 22 2.19 13.27 -21.41
N LEU A 23 3.46 13.13 -21.01
CA LEU A 23 4.56 13.86 -21.64
C LEU A 23 4.77 13.43 -23.10
N SER A 24 4.66 12.15 -23.39
CA SER A 24 4.79 11.64 -24.76
C SER A 24 3.71 12.21 -25.68
N ALA A 25 2.47 12.23 -25.21
CA ALA A 25 1.35 12.82 -25.94
C ALA A 25 1.54 14.33 -26.16
N LYS A 26 1.95 15.05 -25.11
CA LYS A 26 2.19 16.50 -25.18
C LYS A 26 3.32 16.87 -26.16
N LEU A 27 4.35 16.05 -26.26
CA LEU A 27 5.51 16.29 -27.14
C LEU A 27 5.33 15.69 -28.54
N GLY A 28 4.20 15.03 -28.81
CA GLY A 28 3.96 14.37 -30.11
C GLY A 28 4.94 13.23 -30.41
N VAL A 29 5.54 12.64 -29.36
CA VAL A 29 6.50 11.54 -29.51
C VAL A 29 5.75 10.23 -29.67
N SER A 30 5.80 9.67 -30.85
CA SER A 30 5.38 8.30 -31.09
C SER A 30 6.53 7.34 -30.77
N ASN A 31 6.18 6.02 -30.72
CA ASN A 31 7.15 4.97 -30.43
C ASN A 31 8.26 4.94 -31.50
N ASN A 32 9.35 5.65 -31.23
CA ASN A 32 10.47 5.74 -32.16
C ASN A 32 11.49 4.66 -31.83
N LEU A 33 11.63 3.70 -32.74
CA LEU A 33 12.56 2.56 -32.64
C LEU A 33 14.02 2.96 -32.94
N GLU A 34 14.31 4.23 -33.23
CA GLU A 34 15.64 4.69 -33.62
C GLU A 34 16.73 4.39 -32.56
N PHE A 35 16.33 4.36 -31.30
CA PHE A 35 17.21 4.02 -30.17
C PHE A 35 16.79 2.73 -29.45
N ALA A 36 16.02 1.88 -30.13
CA ALA A 36 15.57 0.63 -29.54
C ALA A 36 16.76 -0.31 -29.33
N GLY A 37 16.96 -0.71 -28.09
CA GLY A 37 17.89 -1.75 -27.68
C GLY A 37 17.16 -2.86 -26.94
N PRO A 38 17.85 -3.90 -26.49
CA PRO A 38 17.27 -4.90 -25.62
C PRO A 38 16.78 -4.23 -24.33
N LEU A 39 15.58 -4.57 -23.87
CA LEU A 39 15.09 -4.11 -22.57
C LEU A 39 16.08 -4.55 -21.50
N SER A 40 16.51 -3.62 -20.66
CA SER A 40 17.47 -3.89 -19.60
C SER A 40 16.93 -4.80 -18.51
N GLN A 41 15.60 -4.91 -18.42
CA GLN A 41 14.89 -5.69 -17.42
C GLN A 41 13.78 -6.53 -18.07
N GLU A 42 13.53 -7.71 -17.52
CA GLU A 42 12.40 -8.54 -17.92
C GLU A 42 11.06 -7.86 -17.59
N ASN A 43 10.08 -7.97 -18.47
CA ASN A 43 8.72 -7.51 -18.20
C ASN A 43 7.99 -8.52 -17.31
N LYS A 44 8.45 -8.62 -16.05
CA LYS A 44 7.90 -9.53 -15.06
C LYS A 44 7.51 -8.73 -13.82
N GLU A 45 6.26 -8.90 -13.40
CA GLU A 45 5.78 -8.35 -12.15
C GLU A 45 6.11 -9.29 -10.98
N TYR A 46 6.52 -8.71 -9.86
CA TYR A 46 6.69 -9.44 -8.62
C TYR A 46 6.19 -8.61 -7.43
N ARG A 47 5.76 -9.32 -6.40
CA ARG A 47 5.23 -8.73 -5.17
C ARG A 47 6.33 -8.67 -4.10
N PHE A 48 6.43 -7.53 -3.42
CA PHE A 48 7.11 -7.42 -2.14
C PHE A 48 6.21 -6.66 -1.14
N GLY A 49 5.84 -7.33 -0.06
CA GLY A 49 4.84 -6.80 0.87
C GLY A 49 3.52 -6.45 0.17
N ALA A 50 3.06 -5.23 0.34
CA ALA A 50 1.84 -4.69 -0.29
C ALA A 50 2.10 -4.05 -1.67
N ILE A 51 3.34 -4.11 -2.17
CA ILE A 51 3.77 -3.41 -3.38
C ILE A 51 3.97 -4.42 -4.51
N LEU A 52 3.37 -4.14 -5.66
CA LEU A 52 3.64 -4.82 -6.92
C LEU A 52 4.67 -4.01 -7.71
N ARG A 53 5.69 -4.67 -8.18
CA ARG A 53 6.77 -4.05 -8.93
C ARG A 53 6.98 -4.68 -10.28
N ASN A 54 7.20 -3.82 -11.29
CA ASN A 54 7.62 -4.20 -12.63
C ASN A 54 8.88 -3.41 -13.02
N PRO A 55 10.07 -3.99 -12.93
CA PRO A 55 11.33 -3.30 -13.24
C PRO A 55 11.41 -2.77 -14.67
N SER A 56 10.80 -3.44 -15.65
CA SER A 56 10.82 -3.01 -17.06
C SER A 56 10.11 -1.68 -17.30
N LYS A 57 9.17 -1.31 -16.42
CA LYS A 57 8.45 -0.03 -16.45
C LYS A 57 9.20 1.09 -15.71
N CYS A 58 10.34 0.79 -15.09
CA CYS A 58 11.12 1.75 -14.32
C CYS A 58 11.95 2.62 -15.25
N ILE A 59 11.81 3.94 -15.11
CA ILE A 59 12.58 4.94 -15.88
C ILE A 59 13.80 5.48 -15.10
N LEU A 60 14.15 4.87 -13.98
CA LEU A 60 15.28 5.22 -13.12
C LEU A 60 15.29 6.72 -12.69
N CYS A 61 14.12 7.29 -12.46
CA CYS A 61 13.99 8.71 -12.05
C CYS A 61 14.39 8.96 -10.59
N ASN A 62 14.61 7.91 -9.79
CA ASN A 62 15.01 7.94 -8.37
C ASN A 62 14.04 8.66 -7.41
N ARG A 63 12.82 9.04 -7.85
CA ARG A 63 11.84 9.69 -6.95
C ARG A 63 11.49 8.81 -5.75
N CYS A 64 11.31 7.49 -5.96
CA CYS A 64 10.99 6.56 -4.89
C CYS A 64 12.13 6.37 -3.88
N THR A 65 13.38 6.41 -4.33
CA THR A 65 14.56 6.31 -3.45
C THR A 65 14.70 7.56 -2.60
N ALA A 66 14.70 8.74 -3.22
CA ALA A 66 14.78 10.02 -2.51
C ALA A 66 13.61 10.18 -1.52
N PHE A 67 12.39 9.85 -1.92
CA PHE A 67 11.24 9.94 -1.02
C PHE A 67 11.35 8.99 0.17
N CYS A 68 11.79 7.75 -0.06
CA CYS A 68 11.96 6.76 1.01
C CYS A 68 13.05 7.14 2.01
N GLU A 69 14.14 7.74 1.53
CA GLU A 69 15.29 8.13 2.36
C GLU A 69 15.09 9.49 3.02
N GLU A 70 14.77 10.52 2.24
CA GLU A 70 14.78 11.92 2.72
C GLU A 70 13.47 12.33 3.40
N ILE A 71 12.33 11.79 2.96
CA ILE A 71 11.01 12.17 3.49
C ILE A 71 10.53 11.16 4.53
N GLN A 72 10.60 9.85 4.21
CA GLN A 72 10.16 8.81 5.15
C GLN A 72 11.22 8.42 6.18
N GLY A 73 12.50 8.73 5.92
CA GLY A 73 13.60 8.36 6.81
C GLY A 73 13.87 6.85 6.92
N ILE A 74 13.34 6.05 5.99
CA ILE A 74 13.40 4.58 6.04
C ILE A 74 14.60 4.04 5.24
N GLY A 75 14.89 4.62 4.07
CA GLY A 75 16.02 4.21 3.22
C GLY A 75 15.95 2.76 2.73
N ALA A 76 14.72 2.21 2.57
CA ALA A 76 14.53 0.80 2.20
C ALA A 76 14.62 0.55 0.69
N ILE A 77 14.53 1.60 -0.13
CA ILE A 77 14.60 1.50 -1.58
C ILE A 77 15.84 2.25 -2.05
N SER A 78 16.68 1.59 -2.84
CA SER A 78 17.92 2.17 -3.34
C SER A 78 18.23 1.75 -4.78
N ALA A 79 19.00 2.59 -5.49
CA ALA A 79 19.59 2.19 -6.76
C ALA A 79 20.77 1.27 -6.50
N THR A 80 20.74 0.09 -7.10
CA THR A 80 21.82 -0.90 -7.01
C THR A 80 22.43 -1.13 -8.39
N GLN A 81 23.64 -1.71 -8.41
CA GLN A 81 24.46 -1.84 -9.60
C GLN A 81 24.79 -0.47 -10.23
N ARG A 82 25.30 -0.44 -11.47
CA ARG A 82 25.69 0.80 -12.16
C ARG A 82 25.62 0.67 -13.67
N GLY A 83 25.60 1.81 -14.34
CA GLY A 83 25.51 1.88 -15.80
C GLY A 83 24.20 1.29 -16.30
N PHE A 84 24.26 0.53 -17.36
CA PHE A 84 23.08 -0.13 -17.96
C PHE A 84 22.47 -1.22 -17.08
N ALA A 85 23.20 -1.71 -16.08
CA ALA A 85 22.70 -2.69 -15.13
C ALA A 85 21.99 -2.07 -13.92
N THR A 86 21.95 -0.72 -13.82
CA THR A 86 21.29 -0.06 -12.68
C THR A 86 19.84 -0.49 -12.54
N VAL A 87 19.49 -0.91 -11.34
CA VAL A 87 18.11 -1.26 -10.97
C VAL A 87 17.77 -0.64 -9.63
N ILE A 88 16.51 -0.25 -9.46
CA ILE A 88 16.00 0.13 -8.14
C ILE A 88 15.63 -1.17 -7.43
N SER A 89 16.12 -1.39 -6.24
CA SER A 89 15.83 -2.57 -5.42
C SER A 89 15.34 -2.19 -4.03
N GLU A 90 14.61 -3.09 -3.45
CA GLU A 90 14.08 -3.00 -2.09
C GLU A 90 14.99 -3.73 -1.10
N GLY A 91 15.05 -3.22 0.13
CA GLY A 91 15.76 -3.82 1.26
C GLY A 91 14.81 -4.32 2.35
N HIS A 92 15.34 -5.08 3.28
CA HIS A 92 14.62 -5.67 4.42
C HIS A 92 14.01 -4.65 5.39
N LYS A 93 14.46 -3.40 5.34
CA LYS A 93 13.95 -2.31 6.20
C LYS A 93 12.61 -1.74 5.76
N CYS A 94 12.01 -2.23 4.66
CA CYS A 94 10.75 -1.73 4.15
C CYS A 94 9.62 -1.95 5.15
N VAL A 95 8.93 -0.86 5.52
CA VAL A 95 7.79 -0.87 6.45
C VAL A 95 6.43 -0.96 5.74
N ASN A 96 6.43 -1.18 4.42
CA ASN A 96 5.23 -1.29 3.57
C ASN A 96 4.29 -0.07 3.60
N CYS A 97 4.82 1.14 3.81
CA CYS A 97 4.01 2.36 3.86
C CYS A 97 3.38 2.77 2.52
N GLY A 98 3.83 2.20 1.39
CA GLY A 98 3.28 2.47 0.05
C GLY A 98 3.62 3.83 -0.57
N GLN A 99 4.32 4.72 0.12
CA GLN A 99 4.59 6.08 -0.35
C GLN A 99 5.40 6.15 -1.65
N CYS A 100 6.26 5.16 -1.88
CA CYS A 100 7.01 5.02 -3.13
C CYS A 100 6.10 4.81 -4.36
N ILE A 101 4.89 4.27 -4.18
CA ILE A 101 3.88 4.12 -5.23
C ILE A 101 3.36 5.49 -5.66
N GLN A 102 3.08 6.37 -4.69
CA GLN A 102 2.50 7.70 -4.94
C GLN A 102 3.43 8.60 -5.77
N VAL A 103 4.73 8.47 -5.58
CA VAL A 103 5.72 9.28 -6.30
C VAL A 103 6.22 8.63 -7.59
N CYS A 104 5.80 7.40 -7.89
CA CYS A 104 6.20 6.72 -9.11
C CYS A 104 5.46 7.30 -10.33
N PRO A 105 6.17 7.89 -11.32
CA PRO A 105 5.55 8.54 -12.47
C PRO A 105 5.05 7.54 -13.52
N THR A 106 5.40 6.27 -13.38
CA THR A 106 5.03 5.18 -14.29
C THR A 106 4.40 4.01 -13.53
N GLY A 107 4.04 2.94 -14.19
CA GLY A 107 3.51 1.72 -13.56
C GLY A 107 4.60 0.77 -13.03
N ALA A 108 5.79 1.28 -12.69
CA ALA A 108 6.87 0.44 -12.16
C ALA A 108 6.65 0.02 -10.70
N LEU A 109 5.98 0.85 -9.91
CA LEU A 109 5.52 0.56 -8.55
C LEU A 109 4.02 0.80 -8.49
N MET A 110 3.28 -0.21 -8.08
CA MET A 110 1.82 -0.20 -7.95
C MET A 110 1.44 -0.88 -6.63
N GLN A 111 0.26 -0.59 -6.13
CA GLN A 111 -0.28 -1.41 -5.03
C GLN A 111 -0.62 -2.81 -5.53
N TYR A 112 -0.40 -3.80 -4.70
CA TYR A 112 -0.96 -5.13 -4.95
C TYR A 112 -2.47 -5.08 -4.74
N GLU A 113 -3.20 -5.70 -5.65
CA GLU A 113 -4.67 -5.67 -5.64
C GLU A 113 -5.19 -7.09 -5.42
N ASP A 114 -5.86 -7.27 -4.30
CA ASP A 114 -6.45 -8.57 -3.92
C ASP A 114 -7.88 -8.76 -4.44
N ALA A 115 -8.52 -7.71 -5.00
CA ALA A 115 -9.91 -7.76 -5.45
C ALA A 115 -10.22 -8.92 -6.42
N PRO A 116 -9.39 -9.24 -7.44
CA PRO A 116 -9.66 -10.36 -8.34
C PRO A 116 -9.68 -11.72 -7.64
N ASP A 117 -8.89 -11.89 -6.57
CA ASP A 117 -8.86 -13.14 -5.82
C ASP A 117 -10.05 -13.24 -4.86
N ILE A 118 -10.50 -12.10 -4.30
CA ILE A 118 -11.72 -12.01 -3.51
C ILE A 118 -12.95 -12.33 -4.38
N GLU A 119 -13.06 -11.76 -5.58
CA GLU A 119 -14.16 -12.03 -6.51
C GLU A 119 -14.31 -13.53 -6.81
N LYS A 120 -13.20 -14.25 -7.03
CA LYS A 120 -13.23 -15.70 -7.22
C LYS A 120 -13.78 -16.43 -5.97
N LYS A 121 -13.41 -15.96 -4.77
CA LYS A 121 -13.90 -16.54 -3.51
C LYS A 121 -15.38 -16.28 -3.29
N LEU A 122 -15.87 -15.09 -3.63
CA LEU A 122 -17.28 -14.75 -3.52
C LEU A 122 -18.18 -15.57 -4.46
N THR A 123 -17.62 -16.10 -5.55
CA THR A 123 -18.36 -16.97 -6.49
C THR A 123 -18.30 -18.47 -6.13
N ASP A 124 -17.48 -18.86 -5.15
CA ASP A 124 -17.33 -20.24 -4.70
C ASP A 124 -18.36 -20.55 -3.58
N PRO A 125 -19.35 -21.43 -3.82
CA PRO A 125 -20.41 -21.71 -2.85
C PRO A 125 -19.92 -22.44 -1.59
N GLU A 126 -18.74 -23.04 -1.62
CA GLU A 126 -18.13 -23.71 -0.44
C GLU A 126 -17.31 -22.74 0.42
N THR A 127 -17.12 -21.50 -0.03
CA THR A 127 -16.34 -20.49 0.70
C THR A 127 -17.25 -19.54 1.47
N PHE A 128 -17.10 -19.48 2.79
CA PHE A 128 -17.78 -18.50 3.65
C PHE A 128 -16.94 -17.22 3.73
N CYS A 129 -17.42 -16.15 3.11
CA CYS A 129 -16.70 -14.88 2.98
C CYS A 129 -17.17 -13.86 4.01
N ILE A 130 -16.24 -13.37 4.82
CA ILE A 130 -16.48 -12.25 5.74
C ILE A 130 -15.68 -11.04 5.33
N VAL A 131 -16.19 -9.85 5.61
CA VAL A 131 -15.49 -8.59 5.38
C VAL A 131 -15.58 -7.69 6.60
N GLN A 132 -14.49 -7.01 6.88
CA GLN A 132 -14.39 -5.97 7.91
C GLN A 132 -14.10 -4.64 7.25
N THR A 133 -14.87 -3.61 7.59
CA THR A 133 -14.75 -2.29 6.95
C THR A 133 -13.87 -1.36 7.79
N ALA A 134 -12.89 -0.73 7.15
CA ALA A 134 -12.10 0.31 7.81
C ALA A 134 -12.96 1.57 8.05
N PRO A 135 -12.76 2.30 9.16
CA PRO A 135 -13.59 3.45 9.54
C PRO A 135 -13.66 4.56 8.49
N ALA A 136 -12.55 4.86 7.80
CA ALA A 136 -12.49 5.94 6.82
C ALA A 136 -13.23 5.64 5.51
N VAL A 137 -13.43 4.38 5.15
CA VAL A 137 -14.05 4.00 3.85
C VAL A 137 -15.47 4.52 3.74
N ARG A 138 -16.24 4.55 4.83
CA ARG A 138 -17.64 5.00 4.87
C ARG A 138 -17.85 6.46 4.50
N VAL A 139 -16.82 7.30 4.66
CA VAL A 139 -16.89 8.74 4.34
C VAL A 139 -16.12 9.12 3.08
N SER A 140 -15.43 8.18 2.45
CA SER A 140 -14.66 8.42 1.22
C SER A 140 -15.21 7.72 -0.01
N ILE A 141 -15.78 6.53 0.13
CA ILE A 141 -16.25 5.74 -1.03
C ILE A 141 -17.37 6.44 -1.80
N GLY A 142 -18.18 7.28 -1.14
CA GLY A 142 -19.26 8.05 -1.75
C GLY A 142 -18.78 9.01 -2.85
N GLU A 143 -17.56 9.53 -2.73
CA GLU A 143 -16.96 10.42 -3.73
C GLU A 143 -16.81 9.75 -5.10
N GLY A 144 -16.44 8.46 -5.12
CA GLY A 144 -16.40 7.67 -6.36
C GLY A 144 -17.74 7.49 -7.07
N PHE A 145 -18.84 7.77 -6.37
CA PHE A 145 -20.21 7.74 -6.89
C PHE A 145 -20.82 9.16 -7.04
N GLY A 146 -20.00 10.20 -7.04
CA GLY A 146 -20.42 11.58 -7.25
C GLY A 146 -21.15 12.21 -6.06
N MET A 147 -21.00 11.66 -4.85
CA MET A 147 -21.51 12.27 -3.63
C MET A 147 -20.57 13.35 -3.11
N GLU A 148 -21.07 14.27 -2.30
CA GLU A 148 -20.24 15.29 -1.66
C GLU A 148 -19.16 14.64 -0.77
N PRO A 149 -17.92 15.19 -0.79
CA PRO A 149 -16.82 14.69 0.06
C PRO A 149 -17.22 14.61 1.54
N GLY A 150 -16.87 13.52 2.20
CA GLY A 150 -17.18 13.29 3.61
C GLY A 150 -18.60 12.81 3.90
N THR A 151 -19.42 12.54 2.89
CA THR A 151 -20.78 11.99 3.09
C THR A 151 -20.69 10.60 3.72
N ASP A 152 -21.33 10.41 4.87
CA ASP A 152 -21.45 9.09 5.50
C ASP A 152 -22.39 8.17 4.72
N VAL A 153 -21.84 7.12 4.14
CA VAL A 153 -22.57 6.12 3.36
C VAL A 153 -22.57 4.74 4.01
N THR A 154 -22.39 4.65 5.32
CA THR A 154 -22.26 3.37 6.06
C THR A 154 -23.34 2.36 5.66
N GLY A 155 -24.61 2.73 5.69
CA GLY A 155 -25.72 1.82 5.35
C GLY A 155 -25.68 1.35 3.89
N LYS A 156 -25.37 2.27 2.96
CA LYS A 156 -25.22 1.93 1.53
C LYS A 156 -24.04 1.00 1.29
N MET A 157 -22.90 1.27 1.93
CA MET A 157 -21.69 0.44 1.85
C MET A 157 -21.96 -0.98 2.34
N ILE A 158 -22.57 -1.14 3.52
CA ILE A 158 -22.90 -2.46 4.07
C ILE A 158 -23.87 -3.21 3.14
N THR A 159 -24.85 -2.52 2.60
CA THR A 159 -25.81 -3.11 1.65
C THR A 159 -25.10 -3.57 0.38
N ALA A 160 -24.22 -2.74 -0.18
CA ALA A 160 -23.43 -3.09 -1.37
C ALA A 160 -22.55 -4.33 -1.13
N LEU A 161 -21.84 -4.39 -0.01
CA LEU A 161 -21.01 -5.56 0.34
C LEU A 161 -21.84 -6.85 0.44
N ARG A 162 -23.04 -6.78 1.02
CA ARG A 162 -23.95 -7.93 1.05
C ARG A 162 -24.44 -8.33 -0.34
N TYR A 163 -24.73 -7.35 -1.22
CA TYR A 163 -25.10 -7.63 -2.63
C TYR A 163 -23.92 -8.24 -3.42
N MET A 164 -22.68 -7.92 -3.08
CA MET A 164 -21.49 -8.53 -3.69
C MET A 164 -21.30 -10.00 -3.29
N GLY A 165 -22.00 -10.50 -2.26
CA GLY A 165 -21.98 -11.88 -1.84
C GLY A 165 -21.20 -12.15 -0.56
N PHE A 166 -20.81 -11.14 0.21
CA PHE A 166 -20.23 -11.37 1.54
C PHE A 166 -21.27 -11.88 2.52
N ASP A 167 -20.99 -13.01 3.19
CA ASP A 167 -21.88 -13.64 4.17
C ASP A 167 -22.05 -12.80 5.43
N ARG A 168 -20.98 -12.12 5.86
CA ARG A 168 -20.99 -11.23 7.03
C ARG A 168 -20.17 -9.98 6.76
N VAL A 169 -20.67 -8.88 7.30
CA VAL A 169 -20.01 -7.56 7.23
C VAL A 169 -19.85 -7.05 8.66
N PHE A 170 -18.62 -6.81 9.06
CA PHE A 170 -18.25 -6.32 10.39
C PHE A 170 -17.70 -4.91 10.32
N ASP A 171 -17.85 -4.18 11.42
CA ASP A 171 -17.37 -2.82 11.59
C ASP A 171 -16.14 -2.80 12.50
N THR A 172 -15.02 -2.31 11.99
CA THR A 172 -13.78 -2.15 12.77
C THR A 172 -13.95 -1.19 13.95
N ASN A 173 -14.95 -0.30 13.96
CA ASN A 173 -15.22 0.55 15.13
C ASN A 173 -15.54 -0.27 16.37
N PHE A 174 -16.25 -1.39 16.23
CA PHE A 174 -16.52 -2.29 17.37
C PHE A 174 -15.23 -2.85 17.97
N SER A 175 -14.33 -3.35 17.14
CA SER A 175 -13.05 -3.87 17.62
C SER A 175 -12.09 -2.76 18.06
N ALA A 176 -12.25 -1.53 17.56
CA ALA A 176 -11.51 -0.38 18.06
C ALA A 176 -11.92 -0.01 19.49
N ASP A 177 -13.21 -0.07 19.83
CA ASP A 177 -13.69 0.14 21.20
C ASP A 177 -13.12 -0.94 22.15
N LEU A 178 -13.08 -2.20 21.69
CA LEU A 178 -12.45 -3.28 22.44
C LEU A 178 -10.95 -3.04 22.65
N THR A 179 -10.24 -2.61 21.62
CA THR A 179 -8.81 -2.25 21.69
C THR A 179 -8.58 -1.14 22.73
N ILE A 180 -9.42 -0.09 22.73
CA ILE A 180 -9.31 1.02 23.70
C ILE A 180 -9.47 0.50 25.12
N MET A 181 -10.40 -0.41 25.36
CA MET A 181 -10.62 -0.98 26.71
C MET A 181 -9.39 -1.78 27.17
N GLU A 182 -8.83 -2.61 26.32
CA GLU A 182 -7.66 -3.42 26.64
C GLU A 182 -6.40 -2.56 26.84
N GLU A 183 -6.16 -1.58 25.97
CA GLU A 183 -5.03 -0.65 26.13
C GLU A 183 -5.17 0.20 27.39
N ALA A 184 -6.39 0.62 27.74
CA ALA A 184 -6.62 1.36 28.99
C ALA A 184 -6.30 0.51 30.23
N HIS A 185 -6.69 -0.76 30.24
CA HIS A 185 -6.31 -1.70 31.31
C HIS A 185 -4.81 -1.88 31.38
N GLU A 186 -4.15 -2.13 30.28
CA GLU A 186 -2.69 -2.27 30.23
C GLU A 186 -1.98 -1.01 30.76
N LEU A 187 -2.47 0.19 30.42
CA LEU A 187 -1.90 1.43 30.92
C LEU A 187 -2.04 1.54 32.45
N VAL A 188 -3.21 1.21 32.99
CA VAL A 188 -3.45 1.21 34.45
C VAL A 188 -2.53 0.22 35.14
N ASP A 189 -2.39 -0.97 34.60
CA ASP A 189 -1.50 -2.02 35.15
C ASP A 189 -0.03 -1.56 35.13
N ARG A 190 0.43 -0.94 34.03
CA ARG A 190 1.79 -0.38 33.94
C ARG A 190 2.03 0.72 34.98
N LEU A 191 1.03 1.58 35.21
CA LEU A 191 1.13 2.65 36.22
C LEU A 191 1.17 2.09 37.65
N GLN A 192 0.39 1.07 37.95
CA GLN A 192 0.33 0.45 39.28
C GLN A 192 1.53 -0.46 39.58
N ALA A 193 1.98 -1.22 38.61
CA ALA A 193 3.09 -2.17 38.75
C ALA A 193 4.48 -1.54 38.54
N GLY A 194 4.57 -0.26 38.18
CA GLY A 194 5.83 0.39 37.83
C GLY A 194 6.39 -0.05 36.48
N GLY A 195 5.53 -0.36 35.53
CA GLY A 195 5.91 -0.76 34.15
C GLY A 195 6.54 0.39 33.35
N LYS A 196 7.08 0.06 32.17
CA LYS A 196 7.72 1.06 31.30
C LYS A 196 6.71 2.04 30.71
N LEU A 197 7.07 3.32 30.76
CA LEU A 197 6.35 4.44 30.19
C LEU A 197 7.30 5.31 29.34
N PRO A 198 6.78 6.04 28.31
CA PRO A 198 5.37 6.10 27.91
C PRO A 198 4.90 4.78 27.30
N MET A 199 3.61 4.47 27.43
CA MET A 199 3.00 3.41 26.64
C MET A 199 2.62 3.99 25.26
N ILE A 200 2.99 3.31 24.19
CA ILE A 200 2.70 3.72 22.81
C ILE A 200 1.71 2.73 22.21
N THR A 201 0.70 3.19 21.50
CA THR A 201 -0.26 2.30 20.84
C THR A 201 0.39 1.51 19.70
N SER A 202 -0.09 0.29 19.44
CA SER A 202 0.50 -0.68 18.51
C SER A 202 -0.36 -1.00 17.28
N CYS A 203 -1.46 -0.27 17.07
CA CYS A 203 -2.45 -0.58 16.03
C CYS A 203 -1.94 -0.43 14.58
N CYS A 204 -0.86 0.33 14.34
CA CYS A 204 -0.31 0.53 12.99
C CYS A 204 0.85 -0.44 12.70
N PRO A 205 0.68 -1.42 11.79
CA PRO A 205 1.73 -2.39 11.47
C PRO A 205 2.97 -1.76 10.84
N GLY A 206 2.82 -0.66 10.10
CA GLY A 206 3.95 0.11 9.56
C GLY A 206 4.79 0.76 10.65
N TRP A 207 4.13 1.28 11.70
CA TRP A 207 4.79 1.83 12.88
C TRP A 207 5.56 0.75 13.65
N ILE A 208 4.95 -0.38 13.93
CA ILE A 208 5.60 -1.50 14.62
C ILE A 208 6.81 -1.98 13.82
N LYS A 209 6.66 -2.16 12.51
CA LYS A 209 7.77 -2.54 11.63
C LYS A 209 8.91 -1.53 11.64
N TYR A 210 8.59 -0.24 11.67
CA TYR A 210 9.58 0.83 11.80
C TYR A 210 10.33 0.73 13.13
N LEU A 211 9.60 0.55 14.22
CA LEU A 211 10.17 0.40 15.55
C LEU A 211 11.12 -0.81 15.64
N GLU A 212 10.67 -1.97 15.17
CA GLU A 212 11.47 -3.20 15.14
C GLU A 212 12.79 -3.05 14.37
N THR A 213 12.79 -2.28 13.30
CA THR A 213 13.93 -2.16 12.39
C THR A 213 14.87 -0.99 12.72
N HIS A 214 14.35 0.09 13.30
CA HIS A 214 15.12 1.32 13.51
C HIS A 214 15.31 1.67 15.00
N HIS A 215 14.41 1.19 15.87
CA HIS A 215 14.44 1.48 17.31
C HIS A 215 14.16 0.24 18.16
N PRO A 216 14.94 -0.86 17.99
CA PRO A 216 14.71 -2.11 18.72
C PRO A 216 14.85 -1.96 20.25
N ASP A 217 15.54 -0.93 20.71
CA ASP A 217 15.67 -0.55 22.10
C ASP A 217 14.37 -0.02 22.74
N MET A 218 13.39 0.34 21.92
CA MET A 218 12.10 0.87 22.36
C MET A 218 10.96 -0.17 22.30
N LEU A 219 11.24 -1.44 22.01
CA LEU A 219 10.23 -2.49 21.82
C LEU A 219 9.42 -2.81 23.07
N ASP A 220 9.84 -2.38 24.24
CA ASP A 220 9.09 -2.54 25.49
C ASP A 220 8.02 -1.43 25.72
N LEU A 221 8.01 -0.37 24.88
CA LEU A 221 7.09 0.73 25.00
C LEU A 221 5.71 0.51 24.34
N PRO A 222 5.62 -0.17 23.18
CA PRO A 222 4.32 -0.45 22.57
C PRO A 222 3.40 -1.25 23.49
N SER A 223 2.11 -1.01 23.34
CA SER A 223 1.07 -1.86 23.91
C SER A 223 1.18 -3.28 23.34
N SER A 224 0.89 -4.27 24.16
CA SER A 224 0.78 -5.67 23.75
C SER A 224 -0.53 -5.98 23.02
N CYS A 225 -1.46 -5.02 22.98
CA CYS A 225 -2.75 -5.16 22.34
C CYS A 225 -2.60 -5.29 20.82
N LYS A 226 -3.42 -6.15 20.22
CA LYS A 226 -3.49 -6.28 18.77
C LYS A 226 -4.15 -5.07 18.13
N SER A 227 -3.98 -4.92 16.81
CA SER A 227 -4.69 -3.89 16.07
C SER A 227 -6.21 -4.14 16.09
N PRO A 228 -7.06 -3.09 15.95
CA PRO A 228 -8.50 -3.27 15.83
C PRO A 228 -8.94 -4.24 14.73
N GLN A 229 -8.14 -4.39 13.68
CA GLN A 229 -8.41 -5.35 12.62
C GLN A 229 -8.25 -6.80 13.09
N GLU A 230 -7.39 -7.06 14.06
CA GLU A 230 -7.08 -8.39 14.57
C GLU A 230 -7.82 -8.73 15.88
N MET A 231 -8.38 -7.72 16.55
CA MET A 231 -9.21 -7.87 17.73
C MET A 231 -10.61 -8.37 17.41
#